data_fd042440bee96d19f071d4badcd34e85
#
_entry.id   fd042440bee96d19f071d4badcd34e85
#
_cell.length_a   1.000
_cell.length_b   1.000
_cell.length_c   1.000
_cell.angle_alpha   90.00
_cell.angle_beta   90.00
_cell.angle_gamma   90.00
#
_symmetry.space_group_name_H-M   'P 1'
#
loop_
_entity.id
_entity.type
_entity.pdbx_description
1 polymer ?
#
loop_
_entity_poly.entity_id
_entity_poly.type
_entity_poly.pdbx_seq_one_letter_code
_entity_poly.pdbx_strand_id
1 'polypeptide(L)'
;MPAIDKDINVYLVKIDNTSKKFLSNKYKIIDDSNAVDYEFDGFEFNENDILVKLNYDEYKKKISIIFDYLTLAVCSEALGVIEKMYKLTLEYVKTREQFGKRIGDFQVIQHRMVEMYIIKEEMRSLNCSAQVSFSNNDPKERIKSISLNKIFLDTKAKEVAQDCIQIHGGMGVANEMSIGHFFKKLTFLSMLFGDSDYHYKRYELADKI
;
A
#
# COMPACT_ATOMS: atom_id res chain seq x y z
N MET A 1 -11.73 -10.48 14.98
CA MET A 1 -12.70 -9.46 14.48
C MET A 1 -13.02 -8.50 15.63
N PRO A 2 -13.07 -7.18 15.43
CA PRO A 2 -13.63 -6.26 16.41
C PRO A 2 -15.15 -6.31 16.40
N ALA A 3 -15.78 -6.32 17.58
CA ALA A 3 -17.22 -6.21 17.81
C ALA A 3 -17.46 -5.13 18.85
N ILE A 4 -18.56 -4.39 18.73
CA ILE A 4 -18.88 -3.27 19.63
C ILE A 4 -20.22 -3.55 20.28
N ASP A 5 -20.33 -3.40 21.62
CA ASP A 5 -21.58 -3.53 22.35
C ASP A 5 -22.32 -2.19 22.45
N LYS A 6 -23.52 -2.22 23.08
CA LYS A 6 -24.35 -1.04 23.28
C LYS A 6 -23.71 0.01 24.21
N ASP A 7 -22.80 -0.40 25.07
CA ASP A 7 -22.07 0.46 26.01
C ASP A 7 -20.74 0.98 25.42
N ILE A 8 -20.56 0.77 24.12
CA ILE A 8 -19.37 1.23 23.34
C ILE A 8 -18.06 0.57 23.83
N ASN A 9 -18.12 -0.64 24.40
CA ASN A 9 -16.94 -1.46 24.59
C ASN A 9 -16.62 -2.21 23.32
N VAL A 10 -15.33 -2.36 23.04
CA VAL A 10 -14.83 -3.09 21.87
C VAL A 10 -14.22 -4.42 22.32
N TYR A 11 -14.69 -5.49 21.71
CA TYR A 11 -14.23 -6.84 21.92
C TYR A 11 -13.45 -7.31 20.70
N LEU A 12 -12.22 -7.81 20.88
CA LEU A 12 -11.53 -8.56 19.83
C LEU A 12 -11.91 -10.03 19.98
N VAL A 13 -12.67 -10.53 19.01
CA VAL A 13 -13.20 -11.89 19.04
C VAL A 13 -12.43 -12.78 18.07
N LYS A 14 -12.02 -13.94 18.54
CA LYS A 14 -11.49 -15.02 17.71
C LYS A 14 -12.64 -15.71 16.97
N ILE A 15 -12.50 -15.87 15.67
CA ILE A 15 -13.48 -16.59 14.84
C ILE A 15 -12.79 -17.81 14.24
N ASP A 16 -13.40 -18.96 14.44
CA ASP A 16 -12.95 -20.19 13.78
C ASP A 16 -13.47 -20.22 12.32
N ASN A 17 -12.56 -20.19 11.39
CA ASN A 17 -12.86 -20.19 9.95
C ASN A 17 -13.53 -21.48 9.48
N THR A 18 -13.52 -22.54 10.27
CA THR A 18 -14.25 -23.81 9.99
C THR A 18 -15.71 -23.76 10.41
N SER A 19 -16.12 -22.74 11.16
CA SER A 19 -17.50 -22.53 11.59
C SER A 19 -18.39 -22.19 10.39
N LYS A 20 -19.48 -22.93 10.22
CA LYS A 20 -20.50 -22.66 9.19
C LYS A 20 -21.50 -21.56 9.57
N LYS A 21 -21.23 -20.81 10.64
CA LYS A 21 -22.13 -19.80 11.21
C LYS A 21 -22.06 -18.43 10.53
N PHE A 22 -21.27 -18.28 9.48
CA PHE A 22 -21.16 -17.03 8.73
C PHE A 22 -20.97 -17.33 7.24
N LEU A 23 -21.35 -16.40 6.39
CA LEU A 23 -21.12 -16.47 4.95
C LEU A 23 -19.74 -15.92 4.62
N SER A 24 -19.06 -16.55 3.68
CA SER A 24 -17.80 -16.08 3.15
C SER A 24 -17.81 -16.11 1.62
N ASN A 25 -17.47 -14.97 1.01
CA ASN A 25 -17.31 -14.87 -0.43
C ASN A 25 -15.84 -14.63 -0.76
N LYS A 26 -15.21 -15.56 -1.49
CA LYS A 26 -13.80 -15.48 -1.91
C LYS A 26 -13.72 -14.99 -3.34
N TYR A 27 -12.84 -14.02 -3.59
CA TYR A 27 -12.62 -13.49 -4.93
C TYR A 27 -11.15 -13.09 -5.12
N LYS A 28 -10.79 -12.84 -6.37
CA LYS A 28 -9.48 -12.32 -6.76
C LYS A 28 -9.56 -10.81 -6.96
N ILE A 29 -8.54 -10.12 -6.49
CA ILE A 29 -8.37 -8.68 -6.72
C ILE A 29 -7.41 -8.42 -7.88
N ILE A 30 -7.18 -7.14 -8.22
CA ILE A 30 -6.49 -6.73 -9.44
C ILE A 30 -5.06 -7.28 -9.57
N ASP A 31 -4.38 -7.52 -8.46
CA ASP A 31 -3.01 -8.06 -8.41
C ASP A 31 -2.97 -9.60 -8.32
N ASP A 32 -4.11 -10.26 -8.59
CA ASP A 32 -4.32 -11.71 -8.49
C ASP A 32 -4.23 -12.29 -7.06
N SER A 33 -4.11 -11.45 -6.03
CA SER A 33 -4.20 -11.91 -4.65
C SER A 33 -5.65 -12.26 -4.26
N ASN A 34 -5.81 -13.06 -3.20
CA ASN A 34 -7.13 -13.50 -2.76
C ASN A 34 -7.66 -12.53 -1.71
N ALA A 35 -8.92 -12.14 -1.84
CA ALA A 35 -9.70 -11.43 -0.84
C ALA A 35 -10.91 -12.27 -0.41
N VAL A 36 -11.43 -11.97 0.77
CA VAL A 36 -12.59 -12.65 1.33
C VAL A 36 -13.46 -11.64 2.06
N ASP A 37 -14.72 -11.58 1.68
CA ASP A 37 -15.75 -10.87 2.46
C ASP A 37 -16.43 -11.85 3.42
N TYR A 38 -16.65 -11.40 4.64
CA TYR A 38 -17.37 -12.16 5.65
C TYR A 38 -18.65 -11.42 6.03
N GLU A 39 -19.76 -12.13 6.05
CA GLU A 39 -21.04 -11.64 6.51
C GLU A 39 -21.46 -12.39 7.78
N PHE A 40 -21.66 -11.64 8.86
CA PHE A 40 -22.03 -12.12 10.18
C PHE A 40 -23.45 -11.68 10.51
N ASP A 41 -24.44 -12.54 10.23
CA ASP A 41 -25.83 -12.32 10.63
C ASP A 41 -26.19 -13.32 11.73
N GLY A 42 -26.59 -12.80 12.90
CA GLY A 42 -26.93 -13.63 14.05
C GLY A 42 -25.76 -14.50 14.58
N PHE A 43 -24.50 -14.10 14.29
CA PHE A 43 -23.35 -14.84 14.78
C PHE A 43 -23.15 -14.62 16.27
N GLU A 44 -23.23 -15.72 17.02
CA GLU A 44 -23.01 -15.71 18.49
C GLU A 44 -21.60 -16.20 18.81
N PHE A 45 -20.92 -15.54 19.75
CA PHE A 45 -19.62 -15.94 20.28
C PHE A 45 -19.68 -16.07 21.81
N ASN A 46 -18.84 -16.92 22.37
CA ASN A 46 -18.76 -17.18 23.80
C ASN A 46 -17.67 -16.32 24.45
N GLU A 47 -17.66 -16.22 25.77
CA GLU A 47 -16.62 -15.53 26.52
C GLU A 47 -15.20 -16.06 26.22
N ASN A 48 -15.06 -17.35 25.96
CA ASN A 48 -13.78 -17.98 25.59
C ASN A 48 -13.23 -17.54 24.22
N ASP A 49 -14.08 -16.97 23.38
CA ASP A 49 -13.70 -16.45 22.08
C ASP A 49 -13.20 -15.00 22.16
N ILE A 50 -13.39 -14.34 23.29
CA ILE A 50 -12.95 -12.96 23.54
C ILE A 50 -11.46 -12.95 23.87
N LEU A 51 -10.66 -12.36 22.98
CA LEU A 51 -9.22 -12.20 23.16
C LEU A 51 -8.90 -11.00 24.06
N VAL A 52 -9.60 -9.89 23.81
CA VAL A 52 -9.38 -8.62 24.53
C VAL A 52 -10.69 -7.84 24.59
N LYS A 53 -10.94 -7.21 25.75
CA LYS A 53 -11.97 -6.18 25.92
C LYS A 53 -11.29 -4.85 26.17
N LEU A 54 -11.70 -3.80 25.42
CA LEU A 54 -11.17 -2.45 25.50
C LEU A 54 -12.33 -1.47 25.60
N ASN A 55 -12.13 -0.34 26.27
CA ASN A 55 -13.00 0.79 26.04
C ASN A 55 -12.71 1.44 24.68
N TYR A 56 -13.63 2.25 24.18
CA TYR A 56 -13.54 2.81 22.82
C TYR A 56 -12.31 3.72 22.59
N ASP A 57 -11.90 4.48 23.61
CA ASP A 57 -10.76 5.39 23.49
C ASP A 57 -9.43 4.62 23.45
N GLU A 58 -9.31 3.57 24.25
CA GLU A 58 -8.15 2.66 24.19
C GLU A 58 -8.08 1.94 22.84
N TYR A 59 -9.24 1.49 22.33
CA TYR A 59 -9.34 0.87 21.02
C TYR A 59 -8.88 1.84 19.93
N LYS A 60 -9.39 3.07 19.91
CA LYS A 60 -8.99 4.10 18.94
C LYS A 60 -7.48 4.34 18.93
N LYS A 61 -6.87 4.49 20.10
CA LYS A 61 -5.43 4.69 20.22
C LYS A 61 -4.65 3.51 19.65
N LYS A 62 -5.01 2.27 20.03
CA LYS A 62 -4.33 1.07 19.57
C LYS A 62 -4.52 0.82 18.06
N ILE A 63 -5.73 0.96 17.55
CA ILE A 63 -6.02 0.74 16.13
C ILE A 63 -5.33 1.80 15.24
N SER A 64 -5.17 3.04 15.73
CA SER A 64 -4.43 4.08 15.02
C SER A 64 -2.95 3.70 14.83
N ILE A 65 -2.33 3.15 15.87
CA ILE A 65 -0.93 2.68 15.79
C ILE A 65 -0.80 1.50 14.82
N ILE A 66 -1.73 0.55 14.91
CA ILE A 66 -1.76 -0.62 14.00
C ILE A 66 -1.96 -0.16 12.55
N PHE A 67 -2.86 0.79 12.32
CA PHE A 67 -3.10 1.36 11.00
C PHE A 67 -1.85 2.06 10.44
N ASP A 68 -1.12 2.81 11.26
CA ASP A 68 0.15 3.44 10.90
C ASP A 68 1.19 2.40 10.51
N TYR A 69 1.32 1.34 11.30
CA TYR A 69 2.25 0.25 11.01
C TYR A 69 1.94 -0.45 9.69
N LEU A 70 0.67 -0.77 9.44
CA LEU A 70 0.23 -1.40 8.20
C LEU A 70 0.42 -0.48 6.98
N THR A 71 0.14 0.81 7.13
CA THR A 71 0.37 1.81 6.07
C THR A 71 1.85 1.91 5.72
N LEU A 72 2.73 1.95 6.72
CA LEU A 72 4.18 1.97 6.53
C LEU A 72 4.69 0.70 5.85
N ALA A 73 4.16 -0.47 6.24
CA ALA A 73 4.50 -1.74 5.60
C ALA A 73 4.12 -1.75 4.11
N VAL A 74 2.92 -1.25 3.77
CA VAL A 74 2.46 -1.10 2.37
C VAL A 74 3.36 -0.16 1.58
N CYS A 75 3.76 0.99 2.15
CA CYS A 75 4.69 1.91 1.49
C CYS A 75 6.07 1.28 1.26
N SER A 76 6.54 0.47 2.20
CA SER A 76 7.81 -0.24 2.08
C SER A 76 7.76 -1.33 0.99
N GLU A 77 6.65 -2.07 0.92
CA GLU A 77 6.42 -3.04 -0.16
C GLU A 77 6.36 -2.34 -1.53
N ALA A 78 5.64 -1.23 -1.62
CA ALA A 78 5.54 -0.43 -2.84
C ALA A 78 6.90 0.12 -3.30
N LEU A 79 7.76 0.57 -2.39
CA LEU A 79 9.12 0.98 -2.71
C LEU A 79 9.91 -0.17 -3.36
N GLY A 80 9.83 -1.38 -2.80
CA GLY A 80 10.47 -2.57 -3.39
C GLY A 80 9.96 -2.90 -4.80
N VAL A 81 8.64 -2.72 -5.03
CA VAL A 81 8.04 -2.90 -6.36
C VAL A 81 8.60 -1.87 -7.35
N ILE A 82 8.66 -0.60 -6.97
CA ILE A 82 9.19 0.49 -7.81
C ILE A 82 10.67 0.26 -8.14
N GLU A 83 11.47 -0.12 -7.17
CA GLU A 83 12.89 -0.45 -7.37
C GLU A 83 13.07 -1.58 -8.39
N LYS A 84 12.23 -2.62 -8.28
CA LYS A 84 12.25 -3.74 -9.22
C LYS A 84 11.82 -3.32 -10.62
N MET A 85 10.74 -2.54 -10.75
CA MET A 85 10.25 -2.02 -12.03
C MET A 85 11.30 -1.14 -12.70
N TYR A 86 11.90 -0.20 -11.97
CA TYR A 86 12.96 0.66 -12.47
C TYR A 86 14.14 -0.16 -12.98
N LYS A 87 14.62 -1.15 -12.21
CA LYS A 87 15.74 -2.01 -12.59
C LYS A 87 15.46 -2.78 -13.89
N LEU A 88 14.28 -3.40 -14.00
CA LEU A 88 13.87 -4.14 -15.19
C LEU A 88 13.79 -3.23 -16.42
N THR A 89 13.25 -2.03 -16.24
CA THR A 89 13.15 -1.04 -17.33
C THR A 89 14.52 -0.53 -17.75
N LEU A 90 15.44 -0.31 -16.82
CA LEU A 90 16.83 0.09 -17.11
C LEU A 90 17.57 -0.99 -17.92
N GLU A 91 17.39 -2.26 -17.59
CA GLU A 91 17.95 -3.38 -18.35
C GLU A 91 17.33 -3.47 -19.75
N TYR A 92 16.02 -3.27 -19.86
CA TYR A 92 15.28 -3.30 -21.12
C TYR A 92 15.75 -2.20 -22.07
N VAL A 93 15.87 -0.95 -21.64
CA VAL A 93 16.28 0.17 -22.51
C VAL A 93 17.72 0.05 -23.01
N LYS A 94 18.58 -0.67 -22.26
CA LYS A 94 19.98 -0.95 -22.65
C LYS A 94 20.11 -2.03 -23.72
N THR A 95 19.12 -2.90 -23.85
CA THR A 95 19.19 -4.08 -24.74
C THR A 95 18.22 -3.99 -25.92
N ARG A 96 17.09 -3.32 -25.76
CA ARG A 96 16.07 -3.22 -26.81
C ARG A 96 16.50 -2.26 -27.91
N GLU A 97 16.51 -2.74 -29.14
CA GLU A 97 16.82 -1.94 -30.34
C GLU A 97 15.56 -1.63 -31.13
N GLN A 98 15.40 -0.38 -31.52
CA GLN A 98 14.38 0.13 -32.44
C GLN A 98 14.91 1.38 -33.16
N PHE A 99 14.43 1.62 -34.40
CA PHE A 99 14.86 2.77 -35.19
C PHE A 99 16.39 2.84 -35.41
N GLY A 100 17.02 1.69 -35.55
CA GLY A 100 18.45 1.53 -35.87
C GLY A 100 19.41 1.72 -34.70
N LYS A 101 18.93 1.87 -33.44
CA LYS A 101 19.77 1.95 -32.24
C LYS A 101 19.02 1.46 -30.99
N ARG A 102 19.72 1.35 -29.86
CA ARG A 102 19.12 1.03 -28.57
C ARG A 102 18.14 2.14 -28.18
N ILE A 103 17.00 1.77 -27.60
CA ILE A 103 16.02 2.77 -27.17
C ILE A 103 16.56 3.67 -26.04
N GLY A 104 17.49 3.20 -25.23
CA GLY A 104 18.19 3.98 -24.21
C GLY A 104 19.13 5.08 -24.77
N ASP A 105 19.44 5.06 -26.08
CA ASP A 105 20.26 6.10 -26.73
C ASP A 105 19.41 7.33 -27.15
N PHE A 106 18.08 7.28 -26.97
CA PHE A 106 17.20 8.42 -27.21
C PHE A 106 17.11 9.29 -25.98
N GLN A 107 17.36 10.60 -26.10
CA GLN A 107 17.34 11.54 -24.97
C GLN A 107 16.01 11.53 -24.22
N VAL A 108 14.86 11.38 -24.90
CA VAL A 108 13.54 11.32 -24.26
C VAL A 108 13.44 10.14 -23.30
N ILE A 109 14.05 9.01 -23.62
CA ILE A 109 14.09 7.83 -22.75
C ILE A 109 15.04 8.07 -21.58
N GLN A 110 16.21 8.69 -21.82
CA GLN A 110 17.18 9.03 -20.77
C GLN A 110 16.56 9.97 -19.74
N HIS A 111 15.83 11.03 -20.17
CA HIS A 111 15.15 11.96 -19.28
C HIS A 111 14.10 11.25 -18.42
N ARG A 112 13.25 10.41 -19.01
CA ARG A 112 12.26 9.61 -18.25
C ARG A 112 12.93 8.69 -17.24
N MET A 113 14.01 8.03 -17.61
CA MET A 113 14.75 7.17 -16.68
C MET A 113 15.34 7.95 -15.51
N VAL A 114 15.81 9.20 -15.73
CA VAL A 114 16.30 10.08 -14.65
C VAL A 114 15.15 10.52 -13.75
N GLU A 115 14.01 10.92 -14.32
CA GLU A 115 12.81 11.31 -13.54
C GLU A 115 12.33 10.16 -12.66
N MET A 116 12.21 8.95 -13.22
CA MET A 116 11.85 7.75 -12.45
C MET A 116 12.86 7.45 -11.33
N TYR A 117 14.14 7.67 -11.58
CA TYR A 117 15.19 7.51 -10.57
C TYR A 117 15.01 8.47 -9.41
N ILE A 118 14.75 9.76 -9.71
CA ILE A 118 14.52 10.80 -8.70
C ILE A 118 13.31 10.43 -7.85
N ILE A 119 12.17 10.13 -8.45
CA ILE A 119 10.93 9.74 -7.72
C ILE A 119 11.18 8.52 -6.82
N LYS A 120 11.92 7.52 -7.31
CA LYS A 120 12.29 6.33 -6.53
C LYS A 120 13.14 6.70 -5.30
N GLU A 121 14.14 7.59 -5.43
CA GLU A 121 14.98 8.02 -4.30
C GLU A 121 14.23 8.93 -3.32
N GLU A 122 13.32 9.79 -3.81
CA GLU A 122 12.43 10.58 -2.96
C GLU A 122 11.53 9.68 -2.12
N MET A 123 10.92 8.65 -2.74
CA MET A 123 10.10 7.68 -2.00
C MET A 123 10.91 6.90 -0.96
N ARG A 124 12.16 6.53 -1.29
CA ARG A 124 13.06 5.89 -0.33
C ARG A 124 13.33 6.79 0.88
N SER A 125 13.60 8.06 0.64
CA SER A 125 13.84 9.06 1.70
C SER A 125 12.62 9.24 2.59
N LEU A 126 11.42 9.38 2.00
CA LEU A 126 10.17 9.50 2.74
C LEU A 126 9.87 8.24 3.56
N ASN A 127 10.12 7.06 2.99
CA ASN A 127 9.93 5.80 3.70
C ASN A 127 10.88 5.65 4.91
N CYS A 128 12.15 6.04 4.76
CA CYS A 128 13.11 6.08 5.87
C CYS A 128 12.67 7.09 6.94
N SER A 129 12.25 8.29 6.55
CA SER A 129 11.73 9.30 7.49
C SER A 129 10.52 8.78 8.26
N ALA A 130 9.58 8.12 7.59
CA ALA A 130 8.40 7.53 8.22
C ALA A 130 8.76 6.39 9.19
N GLN A 131 9.79 5.57 8.89
CA GLN A 131 10.28 4.54 9.80
C GLN A 131 10.91 5.14 11.07
N VAL A 132 11.70 6.20 10.93
CA VAL A 132 12.30 6.91 12.07
C VAL A 132 11.23 7.53 12.94
N SER A 133 10.24 8.22 12.34
CA SER A 133 9.13 8.84 13.09
C SER A 133 8.24 7.83 13.79
N PHE A 134 8.14 6.60 13.27
CA PHE A 134 7.41 5.52 13.93
C PHE A 134 8.10 5.08 15.24
N SER A 135 9.42 5.14 15.29
CA SER A 135 10.20 4.83 16.49
C SER A 135 10.16 5.94 17.54
N ASN A 136 9.83 7.17 17.14
CA ASN A 136 9.63 8.30 18.04
C ASN A 136 8.24 8.24 18.68
N ASN A 137 8.13 8.52 19.98
CA ASN A 137 6.86 8.48 20.71
C ASN A 137 5.98 9.72 20.47
N ASP A 138 6.16 10.44 19.37
CA ASP A 138 5.31 11.57 18.97
C ASP A 138 4.23 11.11 17.97
N PRO A 139 2.95 11.00 18.39
CA PRO A 139 1.88 10.56 17.52
C PRO A 139 1.65 11.49 16.33
N LYS A 140 1.84 12.80 16.52
CA LYS A 140 1.64 13.81 15.48
C LYS A 140 2.68 13.66 14.37
N GLU A 141 3.95 13.58 14.72
CA GLU A 141 5.05 13.40 13.76
C GLU A 141 4.89 12.07 13.00
N ARG A 142 4.56 10.98 13.71
CA ARG A 142 4.31 9.68 13.12
C ARG A 142 3.18 9.73 12.07
N ILE A 143 2.02 10.28 12.43
CA ILE A 143 0.86 10.36 11.53
C ILE A 143 1.22 11.19 10.30
N LYS A 144 1.89 12.32 10.45
CA LYS A 144 2.28 13.20 9.35
C LYS A 144 3.26 12.51 8.40
N SER A 145 4.33 11.94 8.91
CA SER A 145 5.37 11.30 8.09
C SER A 145 4.81 10.10 7.31
N ILE A 146 3.98 9.27 7.94
CA ILE A 146 3.37 8.11 7.29
C ILE A 146 2.35 8.55 6.25
N SER A 147 1.52 9.56 6.57
CA SER A 147 0.54 10.08 5.61
C SER A 147 1.23 10.71 4.39
N LEU A 148 2.31 11.48 4.60
CA LEU A 148 3.08 12.07 3.50
C LEU A 148 3.68 10.99 2.59
N ASN A 149 4.26 9.93 3.16
CA ASN A 149 4.80 8.80 2.40
C ASN A 149 3.70 8.12 1.56
N LYS A 150 2.49 7.94 2.13
CA LYS A 150 1.36 7.33 1.41
C LYS A 150 0.80 8.23 0.32
N ILE A 151 0.72 9.55 0.54
CA ILE A 151 0.35 10.54 -0.47
C ILE A 151 1.33 10.47 -1.65
N PHE A 152 2.64 10.43 -1.36
CA PHE A 152 3.67 10.34 -2.39
C PHE A 152 3.56 9.04 -3.21
N LEU A 153 3.27 7.92 -2.56
CA LEU A 153 3.01 6.65 -3.22
C LEU A 153 1.86 6.77 -4.23
N ASP A 154 0.74 7.34 -3.83
CA ASP A 154 -0.45 7.42 -4.66
C ASP A 154 -0.34 8.45 -5.79
N THR A 155 0.37 9.55 -5.58
CA THR A 155 0.49 10.65 -6.54
C THR A 155 1.70 10.50 -7.47
N LYS A 156 2.90 10.29 -6.91
CA LYS A 156 4.16 10.31 -7.67
C LYS A 156 4.70 8.93 -8.02
N ALA A 157 4.64 8.00 -7.12
CA ALA A 157 5.21 6.68 -7.37
C ALA A 157 4.46 5.90 -8.47
N LYS A 158 3.16 6.14 -8.65
CA LYS A 158 2.40 5.60 -9.79
C LYS A 158 2.92 6.07 -11.15
N GLU A 159 3.45 7.29 -11.25
CA GLU A 159 4.03 7.82 -12.49
C GLU A 159 5.19 6.91 -12.95
N VAL A 160 6.03 6.44 -12.02
CA VAL A 160 7.11 5.48 -12.33
C VAL A 160 6.57 4.19 -12.95
N ALA A 161 5.50 3.65 -12.40
CA ALA A 161 4.90 2.42 -12.93
C ALA A 161 4.30 2.64 -14.34
N GLN A 162 3.64 3.77 -14.58
CA GLN A 162 3.10 4.15 -15.87
C GLN A 162 4.20 4.32 -16.92
N ASP A 163 5.30 5.00 -16.57
CA ASP A 163 6.45 5.18 -17.44
C ASP A 163 7.15 3.85 -17.75
N CYS A 164 7.27 2.95 -16.77
CA CYS A 164 7.79 1.62 -17.01
C CYS A 164 6.96 0.86 -18.06
N ILE A 165 5.63 0.84 -17.92
CA ILE A 165 4.73 0.22 -18.92
C ILE A 165 4.91 0.90 -20.29
N GLN A 166 4.90 2.23 -20.34
CA GLN A 166 5.02 2.99 -21.58
C GLN A 166 6.34 2.72 -22.31
N ILE A 167 7.45 2.61 -21.58
CA ILE A 167 8.79 2.33 -22.17
C ILE A 167 8.86 0.90 -22.72
N HIS A 168 8.20 -0.07 -22.09
CA HIS A 168 8.12 -1.44 -22.62
C HIS A 168 7.14 -1.55 -23.82
N GLY A 169 6.25 -0.56 -24.03
CA GLY A 169 5.27 -0.55 -25.11
C GLY A 169 4.32 -1.74 -25.02
N GLY A 170 3.98 -2.36 -26.16
CA GLY A 170 3.10 -3.53 -26.20
C GLY A 170 3.55 -4.71 -25.32
N MET A 171 4.85 -4.87 -25.10
CA MET A 171 5.40 -5.88 -24.18
C MET A 171 5.04 -5.59 -22.72
N GLY A 172 4.88 -4.32 -22.34
CA GLY A 172 4.55 -3.92 -20.96
C GLY A 172 3.17 -4.37 -20.50
N VAL A 173 2.25 -4.65 -21.43
CA VAL A 173 0.88 -5.12 -21.14
C VAL A 173 0.70 -6.62 -21.41
N ALA A 174 1.74 -7.31 -21.90
CA ALA A 174 1.70 -8.74 -22.13
C ALA A 174 1.77 -9.51 -20.79
N ASN A 175 0.98 -10.56 -20.66
CA ASN A 175 0.91 -11.36 -19.42
C ASN A 175 2.23 -12.08 -19.09
N GLU A 176 3.06 -12.34 -20.10
CA GLU A 176 4.37 -13.00 -19.97
C GLU A 176 5.41 -12.08 -19.31
N MET A 177 5.17 -10.76 -19.31
CA MET A 177 6.10 -9.79 -18.76
C MET A 177 5.70 -9.40 -17.33
N SER A 178 6.65 -9.55 -16.41
CA SER A 178 6.43 -9.23 -14.98
C SER A 178 6.10 -7.76 -14.70
N ILE A 179 6.43 -6.85 -15.63
CA ILE A 179 6.21 -5.41 -15.45
C ILE A 179 4.72 -5.07 -15.27
N GLY A 180 3.83 -5.74 -16.03
CA GLY A 180 2.38 -5.58 -15.90
C GLY A 180 1.83 -6.06 -14.55
N HIS A 181 2.39 -7.14 -13.99
CA HIS A 181 2.02 -7.64 -12.67
C HIS A 181 2.45 -6.67 -11.56
N PHE A 182 3.65 -6.08 -11.67
CA PHE A 182 4.10 -5.05 -10.73
C PHE A 182 3.25 -3.78 -10.80
N PHE A 183 2.82 -3.38 -12.00
CA PHE A 183 1.89 -2.25 -12.17
C PHE A 183 0.56 -2.49 -11.44
N LYS A 184 -0.04 -3.67 -11.62
CA LYS A 184 -1.28 -4.05 -10.91
C LYS A 184 -1.07 -4.05 -9.40
N LYS A 185 0.05 -4.61 -8.93
CA LYS A 185 0.42 -4.64 -7.52
C LYS A 185 0.55 -3.24 -6.94
N LEU A 186 1.28 -2.35 -7.61
CA LEU A 186 1.46 -0.98 -7.15
C LEU A 186 0.14 -0.20 -7.12
N THR A 187 -0.73 -0.40 -8.13
CA THR A 187 -2.07 0.18 -8.15
C THR A 187 -2.90 -0.25 -6.95
N PHE A 188 -2.86 -1.53 -6.59
CA PHE A 188 -3.53 -2.03 -5.39
C PHE A 188 -2.96 -1.43 -4.11
N LEU A 189 -1.63 -1.43 -3.96
CA LEU A 189 -0.95 -0.89 -2.77
C LEU A 189 -1.22 0.61 -2.58
N SER A 190 -1.39 1.37 -3.66
CA SER A 190 -1.71 2.80 -3.57
C SER A 190 -3.09 3.07 -2.96
N MET A 191 -4.04 2.15 -3.09
CA MET A 191 -5.39 2.27 -2.54
C MET A 191 -5.53 1.65 -1.14
N LEU A 192 -4.68 0.66 -0.82
CA LEU A 192 -4.77 -0.08 0.43
C LEU A 192 -4.45 0.83 1.63
N PHE A 193 -5.27 0.76 2.68
CA PHE A 193 -5.22 1.62 3.88
C PHE A 193 -5.40 3.12 3.61
N GLY A 194 -6.21 3.46 2.61
CA GLY A 194 -6.58 4.82 2.24
C GLY A 194 -5.77 5.36 1.06
N ASP A 195 -6.43 6.18 0.27
CA ASP A 195 -5.87 6.91 -0.86
C ASP A 195 -5.21 8.24 -0.44
N SER A 196 -4.75 9.02 -1.41
CA SER A 196 -4.16 10.34 -1.17
C SER A 196 -5.13 11.29 -0.47
N ASP A 197 -6.42 11.31 -0.85
CA ASP A 197 -7.41 12.22 -0.25
C ASP A 197 -7.66 11.93 1.23
N TYR A 198 -7.73 10.65 1.59
CA TYR A 198 -7.79 10.23 2.98
C TYR A 198 -6.56 10.70 3.77
N HIS A 199 -5.36 10.49 3.21
CA HIS A 199 -4.11 10.82 3.89
C HIS A 199 -3.83 12.33 3.94
N TYR A 200 -4.31 13.14 2.98
CA TYR A 200 -4.29 14.61 3.09
C TYR A 200 -5.10 15.09 4.30
N LYS A 201 -6.34 14.61 4.43
CA LYS A 201 -7.20 14.94 5.58
C LYS A 201 -6.57 14.50 6.90
N ARG A 202 -5.98 13.31 6.92
CA ARG A 202 -5.32 12.75 8.09
C ARG A 202 -4.09 13.56 8.50
N TYR A 203 -3.32 14.03 7.53
CA TYR A 203 -2.16 14.89 7.74
C TYR A 203 -2.57 16.23 8.39
N GLU A 204 -3.60 16.87 7.86
CA GLU A 204 -4.14 18.13 8.43
C GLU A 204 -4.67 17.95 9.85
N LEU A 205 -5.43 16.87 10.09
CA LEU A 205 -6.01 16.60 11.40
C LEU A 205 -4.96 16.28 12.47
N ALA A 206 -3.77 15.83 12.08
CA ALA A 206 -2.68 15.58 13.03
C ALA A 206 -2.21 16.84 13.76
N ASP A 207 -2.47 18.05 13.25
CA ASP A 207 -2.17 19.32 13.94
C ASP A 207 -3.12 19.61 15.12
N LYS A 208 -4.24 18.86 15.22
CA LYS A 208 -5.25 19.01 16.27
C LYS A 208 -5.10 18.01 17.42
N ILE A 209 -4.14 17.10 17.29
CA ILE A 209 -3.75 16.11 18.31
C ILE A 209 -2.66 16.70 19.23
#